data_df9a44976d2964adee742fb222e673af
#
_entry.id   df9a44976d2964adee742fb222e673af
#
_cell.length_a   1.000
_cell.length_b   1.000
_cell.length_c   1.000
_cell.angle_alpha   90.00
_cell.angle_beta   90.00
_cell.angle_gamma   90.00
#
_symmetry.space_group_name_H-M   'P 1'
#
loop_
_entity.id
_entity.type
_entity.pdbx_description
1 polymer ?
#
loop_
_entity_poly.entity_id
_entity_poly.type
_entity_poly.pdbx_seq_one_letter_code
_entity_poly.pdbx_strand_id
1 'polypeptide(L)'
;NHLDAESIDWLEQHLQQYEGTVIAVTHDRYFLDHVAGWILELDRGEGIPWKGNYSSWLEQKTKRMEMEEKVASKRRKTLERELDWVRMAPKARQAKGKARLNSYDKLLNEDVKEKEEKLEIFIPNGPRLGNKVIEAKGVAKAYGDKLLFDNLNFMLPPNGIVGVIGPNGAGKTTLFRLIMGLETVDKGTFEVGETV
;
A
#
# COMPACT_ATOMS: atom_id res chain seq x y z
N ASN A 1 -9.46 2.15 -10.68
CA ASN A 1 -9.13 0.73 -10.83
C ASN A 1 -10.38 -0.10 -11.13
N HIS A 2 -11.00 0.14 -12.28
CA HIS A 2 -12.16 -0.62 -12.76
C HIS A 2 -11.87 -1.35 -14.08
N LEU A 3 -10.62 -1.32 -14.53
CA LEU A 3 -10.17 -2.02 -15.72
C LEU A 3 -9.90 -3.48 -15.37
N ASP A 4 -10.22 -4.38 -16.30
CA ASP A 4 -9.80 -5.77 -16.24
C ASP A 4 -8.36 -5.94 -16.75
N ALA A 5 -7.79 -7.12 -16.60
CA ALA A 5 -6.39 -7.37 -16.92
C ALA A 5 -6.08 -7.13 -18.41
N GLU A 6 -6.99 -7.50 -19.30
CA GLU A 6 -6.82 -7.29 -20.75
C GLU A 6 -6.81 -5.81 -21.13
N SER A 7 -7.69 -5.02 -20.51
CA SER A 7 -7.74 -3.57 -20.71
C SER A 7 -6.49 -2.86 -20.17
N ILE A 8 -5.92 -3.35 -19.07
CA ILE A 8 -4.68 -2.81 -18.51
C ILE A 8 -3.52 -3.12 -19.45
N ASP A 9 -3.38 -4.36 -19.91
CA ASP A 9 -2.31 -4.75 -20.83
C ASP A 9 -2.37 -3.95 -22.14
N TRP A 10 -3.55 -3.80 -22.71
CA TRP A 10 -3.75 -2.95 -23.88
C TRP A 10 -3.33 -1.50 -23.62
N LEU A 11 -3.70 -0.95 -22.46
CA LEU A 11 -3.37 0.43 -22.10
C LEU A 11 -1.86 0.60 -21.90
N GLU A 12 -1.18 -0.35 -21.26
CA GLU A 12 0.27 -0.34 -21.10
C GLU A 12 0.98 -0.31 -22.46
N GLN A 13 0.60 -1.19 -23.38
CA GLN A 13 1.18 -1.24 -24.72
C GLN A 13 0.91 0.04 -25.51
N HIS A 14 -0.29 0.59 -25.40
CA HIS A 14 -0.64 1.86 -26.06
C HIS A 14 0.19 3.03 -25.52
N LEU A 15 0.35 3.14 -24.20
CA LEU A 15 1.10 4.22 -23.58
C LEU A 15 2.60 4.14 -23.81
N GLN A 16 3.16 2.94 -23.95
CA GLN A 16 4.58 2.74 -24.30
C GLN A 16 4.90 3.25 -25.71
N GLN A 17 3.92 3.25 -26.60
CA GLN A 17 4.07 3.71 -27.99
C GLN A 17 3.59 5.15 -28.21
N TYR A 18 2.99 5.77 -27.19
CA TYR A 18 2.41 7.10 -27.29
C TYR A 18 3.49 8.19 -27.25
N GLU A 19 3.59 9.00 -28.29
CA GLU A 19 4.62 10.05 -28.41
C GLU A 19 4.33 11.31 -27.58
N GLY A 20 3.12 11.43 -27.02
CA GLY A 20 2.73 12.58 -26.20
C GLY A 20 3.10 12.44 -24.73
N THR A 21 2.88 13.50 -23.96
CA THR A 21 3.04 13.50 -22.51
C THR A 21 1.76 13.04 -21.82
N VAL A 22 1.85 12.07 -20.94
CA VAL A 22 0.73 11.56 -20.13
C VAL A 22 1.03 11.75 -18.67
N ILE A 23 0.05 12.27 -17.92
CA ILE A 23 0.09 12.34 -16.46
C ILE A 23 -0.99 11.40 -15.93
N ALA A 24 -0.59 10.36 -15.20
CA ALA A 24 -1.51 9.39 -14.62
C ALA A 24 -1.43 9.38 -13.11
N VAL A 25 -2.57 9.22 -12.44
CA VAL A 25 -2.65 8.99 -11.00
C VAL A 25 -3.18 7.58 -10.79
N THR A 26 -2.37 6.71 -10.20
CA THR A 26 -2.72 5.31 -9.97
C THR A 26 -2.03 4.77 -8.72
N HIS A 27 -2.63 3.74 -8.13
CA HIS A 27 -2.04 2.94 -7.04
C HIS A 27 -1.48 1.60 -7.54
N ASP A 28 -1.59 1.35 -8.84
CA ASP A 28 -1.07 0.12 -9.44
C ASP A 28 0.44 0.23 -9.68
N ARG A 29 1.18 -0.50 -8.87
CA ARG A 29 2.64 -0.51 -8.88
C ARG A 29 3.20 -1.14 -10.15
N TYR A 30 2.55 -2.19 -10.65
CA TYR A 30 2.97 -2.90 -11.85
C TYR A 30 2.79 -2.02 -13.08
N PHE A 31 1.65 -1.36 -13.19
CA PHE A 31 1.40 -0.38 -14.24
C PHE A 31 2.46 0.73 -14.23
N LEU A 32 2.74 1.32 -13.05
CA LEU A 32 3.77 2.37 -12.94
C LEU A 32 5.18 1.84 -13.28
N ASP A 33 5.47 0.59 -12.98
CA ASP A 33 6.78 0.00 -13.27
C ASP A 33 6.99 -0.22 -14.78
N HIS A 34 5.94 -0.54 -15.51
CA HIS A 34 5.99 -0.79 -16.96
C HIS A 34 5.89 0.47 -17.83
N VAL A 35 5.17 1.50 -17.37
CA VAL A 35 4.81 2.65 -18.21
C VAL A 35 5.50 3.95 -17.79
N ALA A 36 5.77 4.13 -16.50
CA ALA A 36 6.28 5.39 -16.00
C ALA A 36 7.78 5.58 -16.27
N GLY A 37 8.15 6.67 -16.94
CA GLY A 37 9.53 7.14 -17.05
C GLY A 37 9.92 8.16 -15.96
N TRP A 38 8.91 8.75 -15.30
CA TRP A 38 9.05 9.69 -14.21
C TRP A 38 7.95 9.45 -13.17
N ILE A 39 8.27 9.64 -11.90
CA ILE A 39 7.31 9.62 -10.81
C ILE A 39 7.35 10.96 -10.09
N LEU A 40 6.19 11.58 -9.89
CA LEU A 40 6.02 12.75 -9.04
C LEU A 40 5.46 12.29 -7.70
N GLU A 41 6.28 12.31 -6.68
CA GLU A 41 5.87 12.03 -5.30
C GLU A 41 5.33 13.32 -4.66
N LEU A 42 4.16 13.25 -4.07
CA LEU A 42 3.62 14.33 -3.23
C LEU A 42 3.83 13.92 -1.78
N ASP A 43 4.76 14.58 -1.10
CA ASP A 43 5.12 14.30 0.29
C ASP A 43 5.17 15.60 1.09
N ARG A 44 4.44 15.66 2.20
CA ARG A 44 4.45 16.78 3.16
C ARG A 44 4.30 18.17 2.53
N GLY A 45 3.43 18.26 1.50
CA GLY A 45 3.18 19.50 0.77
C GLY A 45 4.21 19.85 -0.31
N GLU A 46 5.22 19.02 -0.51
CA GLU A 46 6.23 19.17 -1.57
C GLU A 46 5.97 18.19 -2.72
N GLY A 47 6.25 18.60 -3.95
CA GLY A 47 6.26 17.73 -5.14
C GLY A 47 7.69 17.37 -5.50
N ILE A 48 8.04 16.10 -5.36
CA ILE A 48 9.40 15.60 -5.58
C ILE A 48 9.43 14.76 -6.85
N PRO A 49 10.06 15.26 -7.94
CA PRO A 49 10.17 14.50 -9.18
C PRO A 49 11.31 13.46 -9.08
N TRP A 50 11.01 12.24 -9.47
CA TRP A 50 11.96 11.13 -9.53
C TRP A 50 12.05 10.60 -10.96
N LYS A 51 13.25 10.43 -11.46
CA LYS A 51 13.48 9.83 -12.77
C LYS A 51 13.51 8.30 -12.65
N GLY A 52 12.73 7.63 -13.47
CA GLY A 52 12.62 6.17 -13.51
C GLY A 52 11.22 5.67 -13.22
N ASN A 53 11.09 4.35 -13.19
CA ASN A 53 9.86 3.62 -12.89
C ASN A 53 9.64 3.48 -11.37
N TYR A 54 8.59 2.74 -10.97
CA TYR A 54 8.22 2.57 -9.57
C TYR A 54 9.32 1.89 -8.74
N SER A 55 9.95 0.83 -9.26
CA SER A 55 11.04 0.11 -8.58
C SER A 55 12.24 1.02 -8.33
N SER A 56 12.63 1.81 -9.33
CA SER A 56 13.71 2.80 -9.21
C SER A 56 13.38 3.89 -8.19
N TRP A 57 12.14 4.39 -8.19
CA TRP A 57 11.67 5.34 -7.19
C TRP A 57 11.76 4.77 -5.77
N LEU A 58 11.32 3.52 -5.57
CA LEU A 58 11.33 2.88 -4.26
C LEU A 58 12.75 2.75 -3.69
N GLU A 59 13.72 2.36 -4.53
CA GLU A 59 15.13 2.30 -4.13
C GLU A 59 15.69 3.68 -3.74
N GLN A 60 15.41 4.70 -4.55
CA GLN A 60 15.86 6.07 -4.29
C GLN A 60 15.23 6.63 -3.01
N LYS A 61 13.92 6.41 -2.82
CA LYS A 61 13.21 6.79 -1.60
C LYS A 61 13.80 6.11 -0.37
N THR A 62 14.07 4.81 -0.43
CA THR A 62 14.66 4.07 0.67
C THR A 62 16.03 4.62 1.06
N LYS A 63 16.91 4.87 0.09
CA LYS A 63 18.22 5.47 0.33
C LYS A 63 18.12 6.87 0.96
N ARG A 64 17.18 7.68 0.47
CA ARG A 64 16.92 9.01 1.04
C ARG A 64 16.47 8.92 2.50
N MET A 65 15.52 8.05 2.81
CA MET A 65 15.03 7.84 4.18
C MET A 65 16.14 7.37 5.12
N GLU A 66 17.01 6.47 4.67
CA GLU A 66 18.18 6.03 5.47
C GLU A 66 19.13 7.18 5.76
N MET A 67 19.38 8.05 4.78
CA MET A 67 20.22 9.23 4.97
C MET A 67 19.59 10.24 5.95
N GLU A 68 18.30 10.50 5.81
CA GLU A 68 17.55 11.38 6.71
C GLU A 68 17.56 10.82 8.16
N GLU A 69 17.40 9.50 8.33
CA GLU A 69 17.48 8.87 9.66
C GLU A 69 18.87 8.97 10.28
N LYS A 70 19.93 8.78 9.48
CA LYS A 70 21.32 8.95 9.96
C LYS A 70 21.57 10.39 10.40
N VAL A 71 21.06 11.38 9.66
CA VAL A 71 21.19 12.81 10.01
C VAL A 71 20.40 13.11 11.27
N ALA A 72 19.14 12.65 11.38
CA ALA A 72 18.30 12.82 12.55
C ALA A 72 18.90 12.18 13.81
N SER A 73 19.48 10.97 13.69
CA SER A 73 20.16 10.29 14.79
C SER A 73 21.39 11.06 15.26
N LYS A 74 22.22 11.55 14.35
CA LYS A 74 23.38 12.41 14.71
C LYS A 74 22.95 13.69 15.40
N ARG A 75 21.90 14.33 14.90
CA ARG A 75 21.32 15.54 15.47
C ARG A 75 20.84 15.29 16.89
N ARG A 76 20.06 14.21 17.12
CA ARG A 76 19.56 13.84 18.46
C ARG A 76 20.70 13.64 19.45
N LYS A 77 21.75 12.90 19.07
CA LYS A 77 22.96 12.73 19.91
C LYS A 77 23.69 14.03 20.22
N THR A 78 23.64 14.99 19.29
CA THR A 78 24.23 16.31 19.49
C THR A 78 23.39 17.13 20.46
N LEU A 79 22.06 17.13 20.30
CA LEU A 79 21.12 17.80 21.21
C LEU A 79 21.22 17.23 22.65
N GLU A 80 21.32 15.93 22.81
CA GLU A 80 21.50 15.28 24.12
C GLU A 80 22.80 15.79 24.79
N ARG A 81 23.94 15.80 24.07
CA ARG A 81 25.20 16.32 24.59
C ARG A 81 25.15 17.81 24.96
N GLU A 82 24.48 18.61 24.13
CA GLU A 82 24.30 20.04 24.41
C GLU A 82 23.36 20.27 25.59
N LEU A 83 22.30 19.44 25.73
CA LEU A 83 21.39 19.48 26.85
C LEU A 83 22.11 19.15 28.17
N ASP A 84 22.94 18.11 28.17
CA ASP A 84 23.75 17.76 29.34
C ASP A 84 24.70 18.93 29.73
N TRP A 85 25.34 19.56 28.74
CA TRP A 85 26.14 20.72 28.99
C TRP A 85 25.33 21.90 29.55
N VAL A 86 24.10 22.16 29.03
CA VAL A 86 23.21 23.22 29.56
C VAL A 86 22.79 22.94 31.01
N ARG A 87 22.65 21.68 31.40
CA ARG A 87 22.32 21.26 32.78
C ARG A 87 23.45 21.35 33.77
N MET A 88 24.73 21.48 33.31
CA MET A 88 25.87 21.63 34.18
C MET A 88 25.82 22.94 34.99
N ALA A 89 26.47 22.95 36.16
CA ALA A 89 26.48 24.07 37.09
C ALA A 89 27.04 25.39 36.44
N PRO A 90 26.58 26.57 36.89
CA PRO A 90 26.97 27.86 36.28
C PRO A 90 28.46 28.13 36.19
N LYS A 91 29.25 27.62 37.13
CA LYS A 91 30.73 27.74 37.13
C LYS A 91 31.42 27.05 35.95
N ALA A 92 30.80 26.00 35.39
CA ALA A 92 31.31 25.27 34.23
C ALA A 92 30.95 25.92 32.87
N ARG A 93 30.11 26.97 32.86
CA ARG A 93 29.57 27.64 31.66
C ARG A 93 30.33 28.90 31.27
N GLN A 94 31.53 29.22 31.85
CA GLN A 94 32.16 30.51 31.67
C GLN A 94 32.48 30.86 30.22
N ALA A 95 32.25 32.13 29.87
CA ALA A 95 32.68 32.94 28.70
C ALA A 95 32.26 32.49 27.28
N LYS A 96 32.10 31.18 26.94
CA LYS A 96 31.64 30.71 25.61
C LYS A 96 30.18 30.26 25.57
N GLY A 97 29.43 30.50 26.66
CA GLY A 97 28.10 29.96 26.85
C GLY A 97 27.00 30.49 25.91
N LYS A 98 27.07 31.79 25.56
CA LYS A 98 26.01 32.47 24.79
C LYS A 98 25.92 31.98 23.33
N ALA A 99 27.06 31.82 22.67
CA ALA A 99 27.11 31.29 21.29
C ALA A 99 26.64 29.83 21.21
N ARG A 100 26.97 29.02 22.22
CA ARG A 100 26.59 27.62 22.30
C ARG A 100 25.12 27.44 22.66
N LEU A 101 24.55 28.29 23.52
CA LEU A 101 23.10 28.34 23.78
C LEU A 101 22.33 28.72 22.52
N ASN A 102 22.79 29.75 21.78
CA ASN A 102 22.14 30.13 20.52
C ASN A 102 22.21 28.98 19.47
N SER A 103 23.31 28.23 19.45
CA SER A 103 23.41 27.03 18.58
C SER A 103 22.45 25.90 18.99
N TYR A 104 22.28 25.72 20.31
CA TYR A 104 21.31 24.76 20.83
C TYR A 104 19.88 25.15 20.47
N ASP A 105 19.50 26.43 20.70
CA ASP A 105 18.19 26.96 20.35
C ASP A 105 17.91 26.84 18.85
N LYS A 106 18.91 27.10 18.00
CA LYS A 106 18.81 26.93 16.56
C LYS A 106 18.56 25.46 16.18
N LEU A 107 19.31 24.53 16.78
CA LEU A 107 19.11 23.09 16.56
C LEU A 107 17.75 22.59 17.07
N LEU A 108 17.23 23.18 18.15
CA LEU A 108 15.93 22.81 18.70
C LEU A 108 14.78 23.28 17.82
N ASN A 109 14.92 24.49 17.23
CA ASN A 109 13.89 25.14 16.40
C ASN A 109 13.94 24.74 14.92
N GLU A 110 14.94 23.97 14.49
CA GLU A 110 14.93 23.41 13.15
C GLU A 110 13.81 22.37 13.07
N ASP A 111 12.90 22.53 12.10
CA ASP A 111 11.78 21.59 11.88
C ASP A 111 12.29 20.16 11.65
N VAL A 112 11.96 19.29 12.57
CA VAL A 112 12.16 17.85 12.39
C VAL A 112 11.00 17.36 11.53
N LYS A 113 11.27 17.02 10.28
CA LYS A 113 10.30 16.31 9.44
C LYS A 113 9.88 15.04 10.19
N GLU A 114 8.62 14.97 10.57
CA GLU A 114 8.08 13.81 11.28
C GLU A 114 8.25 12.56 10.43
N LYS A 115 8.68 11.49 11.06
CA LYS A 115 8.84 10.19 10.41
C LYS A 115 7.45 9.67 10.09
N GLU A 116 7.19 9.29 8.83
CA GLU A 116 6.00 8.51 8.50
C GLU A 116 5.99 7.22 9.31
N GLU A 117 5.01 7.09 10.19
CA GLU A 117 4.77 5.82 10.89
C GLU A 117 4.30 4.80 9.85
N LYS A 118 5.00 3.67 9.78
CA LYS A 118 4.54 2.54 8.98
C LYS A 118 3.25 2.04 9.61
N LEU A 119 2.14 2.20 8.89
CA LEU A 119 0.87 1.63 9.31
C LEU A 119 0.97 0.11 9.16
N GLU A 120 1.22 -0.60 10.26
CA GLU A 120 1.15 -2.05 10.29
C GLU A 120 -0.30 -2.46 10.55
N ILE A 121 -0.94 -3.02 9.53
CA ILE A 121 -2.27 -3.60 9.69
C ILE A 121 -2.08 -4.99 10.29
N PHE A 122 -2.39 -5.12 11.58
CA PHE A 122 -2.42 -6.41 12.25
C PHE A 122 -3.84 -6.99 12.14
N ILE A 123 -3.96 -8.10 11.41
CA ILE A 123 -5.18 -8.90 11.35
C ILE A 123 -4.99 -10.09 12.31
N PRO A 124 -5.70 -10.12 13.46
CA PRO A 124 -5.58 -11.24 14.37
C PRO A 124 -6.06 -12.53 13.70
N ASN A 125 -5.41 -13.64 14.01
CA ASN A 125 -5.85 -14.94 13.51
C ASN A 125 -7.26 -15.22 14.02
N GLY A 126 -8.18 -15.49 13.09
CA GLY A 126 -9.52 -15.97 13.42
C GLY A 126 -9.54 -17.39 14.01
N PRO A 127 -10.68 -17.90 14.46
CA PRO A 127 -10.82 -19.28 14.89
C PRO A 127 -10.42 -20.21 13.73
N ARG A 128 -9.91 -21.40 14.10
CA ARG A 128 -9.49 -22.40 13.10
C ARG A 128 -10.71 -22.78 12.24
N LEU A 129 -10.59 -22.59 10.93
CA LEU A 129 -11.60 -22.98 9.96
C LEU A 129 -11.74 -24.52 9.97
N GLY A 130 -12.98 -24.99 9.84
CA GLY A 130 -13.28 -26.41 9.65
C GLY A 130 -12.72 -26.94 8.32
N ASN A 131 -12.89 -28.26 8.09
CA ASN A 131 -12.40 -28.89 6.86
C ASN A 131 -13.13 -28.40 5.59
N LYS A 132 -14.37 -27.89 5.73
CA LYS A 132 -15.14 -27.24 4.66
C LYS A 132 -15.17 -25.75 4.91
N VAL A 133 -14.57 -25.00 4.00
CA VAL A 133 -14.61 -23.53 4.01
C VAL A 133 -15.75 -23.05 3.12
N ILE A 134 -15.67 -23.30 1.83
CA ILE A 134 -16.71 -22.99 0.86
C ILE A 134 -16.74 -24.12 -0.17
N GLU A 135 -17.91 -24.64 -0.46
CA GLU A 135 -18.13 -25.66 -1.49
C GLU A 135 -19.26 -25.23 -2.41
N ALA A 136 -19.00 -25.19 -3.71
CA ALA A 136 -19.99 -24.96 -4.77
C ALA A 136 -20.12 -26.20 -5.62
N LYS A 137 -21.35 -26.66 -5.82
CA LYS A 137 -21.69 -27.85 -6.62
C LYS A 137 -22.77 -27.52 -7.63
N GLY A 138 -22.40 -27.55 -8.91
CA GLY A 138 -23.32 -27.33 -10.02
C GLY A 138 -24.03 -25.98 -9.97
N VAL A 139 -23.37 -24.97 -9.43
CA VAL A 139 -23.96 -23.65 -9.19
C VAL A 139 -24.18 -22.93 -10.51
N ALA A 140 -25.40 -22.44 -10.73
CA ALA A 140 -25.73 -21.55 -11.83
C ALA A 140 -26.33 -20.24 -11.29
N LYS A 141 -26.01 -19.14 -11.96
CA LYS A 141 -26.56 -17.82 -11.69
C LYS A 141 -26.73 -17.01 -12.98
N ALA A 142 -27.90 -16.41 -13.14
CA ALA A 142 -28.23 -15.52 -14.24
C ALA A 142 -28.96 -14.28 -13.72
N TYR A 143 -28.89 -13.20 -14.47
CA TYR A 143 -29.71 -12.00 -14.27
C TYR A 143 -30.45 -11.69 -15.57
N GLY A 144 -31.77 -11.96 -15.58
CA GLY A 144 -32.58 -11.93 -16.79
C GLY A 144 -32.00 -12.86 -17.84
N ASP A 145 -31.72 -12.37 -19.02
CA ASP A 145 -31.15 -13.14 -20.13
C ASP A 145 -29.61 -13.32 -20.05
N LYS A 146 -28.96 -12.69 -19.08
CA LYS A 146 -27.51 -12.76 -18.94
C LYS A 146 -27.12 -13.89 -18.00
N LEU A 147 -26.66 -15.00 -18.55
CA LEU A 147 -26.02 -16.07 -17.80
C LEU A 147 -24.62 -15.61 -17.35
N LEU A 148 -24.33 -15.68 -16.05
CA LEU A 148 -23.03 -15.34 -15.49
C LEU A 148 -22.12 -16.56 -15.43
N PHE A 149 -22.64 -17.64 -14.84
CA PHE A 149 -21.96 -18.93 -14.79
C PHE A 149 -23.00 -20.06 -14.70
N ASP A 150 -22.64 -21.21 -15.28
CA ASP A 150 -23.43 -22.43 -15.27
C ASP A 150 -22.54 -23.60 -14.86
N ASN A 151 -23.08 -24.50 -14.05
CA ASN A 151 -22.37 -25.67 -13.54
C ASN A 151 -21.02 -25.37 -12.87
N LEU A 152 -20.95 -24.26 -12.12
CA LEU A 152 -19.73 -23.86 -11.41
C LEU A 152 -19.51 -24.84 -10.24
N ASN A 153 -18.32 -25.47 -10.24
CA ASN A 153 -17.90 -26.42 -9.22
C ASN A 153 -16.54 -26.03 -8.69
N PHE A 154 -16.44 -25.78 -7.39
CA PHE A 154 -15.14 -25.55 -6.73
C PHE A 154 -15.26 -25.77 -5.21
N MET A 155 -14.11 -25.97 -4.58
CA MET A 155 -13.98 -26.01 -3.13
C MET A 155 -12.78 -25.17 -2.73
N LEU A 156 -12.98 -24.27 -1.77
CA LEU A 156 -11.89 -23.48 -1.22
C LEU A 156 -11.20 -24.24 -0.10
N PRO A 157 -9.86 -24.38 -0.15
CA PRO A 157 -9.12 -25.04 0.90
C PRO A 157 -9.06 -24.17 2.17
N PRO A 158 -8.99 -24.78 3.38
CA PRO A 158 -8.74 -24.05 4.61
C PRO A 158 -7.34 -23.41 4.56
N ASN A 159 -7.22 -22.21 5.11
CA ASN A 159 -5.98 -21.42 5.16
C ASN A 159 -5.39 -21.05 3.78
N GLY A 160 -6.17 -21.13 2.72
CA GLY A 160 -5.77 -20.75 1.37
C GLY A 160 -6.11 -19.28 1.04
N ILE A 161 -5.31 -18.65 0.21
CA ILE A 161 -5.65 -17.38 -0.45
C ILE A 161 -6.05 -17.70 -1.88
N VAL A 162 -7.27 -17.33 -2.25
CA VAL A 162 -7.81 -17.62 -3.60
C VAL A 162 -8.08 -16.30 -4.32
N GLY A 163 -7.37 -16.09 -5.43
CA GLY A 163 -7.61 -14.97 -6.33
C GLY A 163 -8.73 -15.28 -7.33
N VAL A 164 -9.71 -14.40 -7.44
CA VAL A 164 -10.79 -14.49 -8.44
C VAL A 164 -10.51 -13.50 -9.56
N ILE A 165 -10.22 -14.00 -10.75
CA ILE A 165 -9.91 -13.21 -11.95
C ILE A 165 -10.98 -13.42 -13.02
N GLY A 166 -11.08 -12.49 -13.95
CA GLY A 166 -12.01 -12.56 -15.08
C GLY A 166 -12.37 -11.17 -15.60
N PRO A 167 -12.96 -11.09 -16.81
CA PRO A 167 -13.35 -9.83 -17.43
C PRO A 167 -14.45 -9.10 -16.63
N ASN A 168 -14.67 -7.84 -16.97
CA ASN A 168 -15.74 -7.06 -16.36
C ASN A 168 -17.11 -7.64 -16.73
N GLY A 169 -17.96 -7.78 -15.73
CA GLY A 169 -19.29 -8.41 -15.90
C GLY A 169 -19.30 -9.93 -15.91
N ALA A 170 -18.18 -10.63 -15.66
CA ALA A 170 -18.11 -12.10 -15.54
C ALA A 170 -18.79 -12.68 -14.31
N GLY A 171 -19.27 -11.85 -13.39
CA GLY A 171 -19.98 -12.33 -12.18
C GLY A 171 -19.12 -12.39 -10.93
N LYS A 172 -17.90 -11.82 -10.91
CA LYS A 172 -17.01 -11.82 -9.73
C LYS A 172 -17.71 -11.26 -8.47
N THR A 173 -18.33 -10.10 -8.58
CA THR A 173 -19.08 -9.49 -7.47
C THR A 173 -20.28 -10.34 -7.05
N THR A 174 -20.95 -10.98 -8.00
CA THR A 174 -22.07 -11.88 -7.72
C THR A 174 -21.63 -13.13 -6.95
N LEU A 175 -20.47 -13.70 -7.32
CA LEU A 175 -19.86 -14.80 -6.58
C LEU A 175 -19.59 -14.42 -5.12
N PHE A 176 -19.02 -13.24 -4.85
CA PHE A 176 -18.82 -12.76 -3.48
C PHE A 176 -20.14 -12.56 -2.74
N ARG A 177 -21.18 -12.05 -3.40
CA ARG A 177 -22.51 -11.91 -2.78
C ARG A 177 -23.13 -13.25 -2.41
N LEU A 178 -22.93 -14.28 -3.23
CA LEU A 178 -23.34 -15.66 -2.91
C LEU A 178 -22.59 -16.21 -1.69
N ILE A 179 -21.27 -15.97 -1.61
CA ILE A 179 -20.43 -16.36 -0.46
C ILE A 179 -20.92 -15.69 0.82
N MET A 180 -21.28 -14.41 0.74
CA MET A 180 -21.79 -13.64 1.89
C MET A 180 -23.25 -13.89 2.22
N GLY A 181 -23.94 -14.77 1.47
CA GLY A 181 -25.36 -15.04 1.65
C GLY A 181 -26.30 -13.87 1.28
N LEU A 182 -25.78 -12.87 0.56
CA LEU A 182 -26.55 -11.70 0.09
C LEU A 182 -27.34 -11.98 -1.20
N GLU A 183 -27.05 -13.09 -1.85
CA GLU A 183 -27.70 -13.57 -3.07
C GLU A 183 -27.97 -15.06 -2.95
N THR A 184 -28.91 -15.57 -3.75
CA THR A 184 -29.25 -16.97 -3.83
C THR A 184 -28.85 -17.55 -5.19
N VAL A 185 -28.46 -18.82 -5.20
CA VAL A 185 -28.17 -19.54 -6.45
C VAL A 185 -29.49 -19.86 -7.19
N ASP A 186 -29.46 -19.89 -8.52
CA ASP A 186 -30.61 -20.29 -9.33
C ASP A 186 -30.67 -21.81 -9.47
N LYS A 187 -29.49 -22.49 -9.52
CA LYS A 187 -29.34 -23.95 -9.50
C LYS A 187 -28.12 -24.36 -8.72
N GLY A 188 -28.08 -25.59 -8.28
CA GLY A 188 -26.97 -26.18 -7.54
C GLY A 188 -27.01 -25.88 -6.05
N THR A 189 -25.94 -26.19 -5.36
CA THR A 189 -25.79 -25.97 -3.91
C THR A 189 -24.53 -25.15 -3.62
N PHE A 190 -24.65 -24.22 -2.67
CA PHE A 190 -23.57 -23.40 -2.20
C PHE A 190 -23.49 -23.49 -0.69
N GLU A 191 -22.46 -24.12 -0.18
CA GLU A 191 -22.27 -24.35 1.25
C GLU A 191 -21.11 -23.53 1.77
N VAL A 192 -21.34 -22.77 2.81
CA VAL A 192 -20.32 -22.03 3.56
C VAL A 192 -20.17 -22.71 4.92
N GLY A 193 -18.94 -22.97 5.33
CA GLY A 193 -18.66 -23.62 6.61
C GLY A 193 -19.08 -22.75 7.79
N GLU A 194 -19.49 -23.37 8.91
CA GLU A 194 -19.98 -22.68 10.11
C GLU A 194 -18.95 -21.76 10.78
N THR A 195 -17.69 -21.92 10.43
CA THR A 195 -16.55 -21.16 11.01
C THR A 195 -15.95 -20.13 10.05
N VAL A 196 -16.66 -19.78 8.98
CA VAL A 196 -16.22 -18.79 7.96
C VAL A 196 -16.82 -17.44 8.20
#